data_81a468334234375a572bb96783786cac
#
_entry.id   81a468334234375a572bb96783786cac
#
_cell.length_a   1.000
_cell.length_b   1.000
_cell.length_c   1.000
_cell.angle_alpha   90.00
_cell.angle_beta   90.00
_cell.angle_gamma   90.00
#
_symmetry.space_group_name_H-M   'P 1'
#
loop_
_entity.id
_entity.type
_entity.pdbx_description
1 polymer ?
#
loop_
_entity_poly.entity_id
_entity_poly.type
_entity_poly.pdbx_seq_one_letter_code
_entity_poly.pdbx_strand_id
1 'polypeptide(L)'
;MLANKWGRIINVSSAASLHQPGPINSAYGTAKVALNQLTRHLASELAGTGVTANVIHPGDVKTEMWGDIKDKVEEVGEIGINYKNWVDWVEETGGDDPQKAVDLVFKLISPESDDVNGEFCWIDNPLQAPTKSW
;
A
#
# COMPACT_ATOMS: atom_id res chain seq x y z
N MET A 1 4.02 -8.07 -22.21
CA MET A 1 4.42 -9.00 -21.14
C MET A 1 4.19 -10.46 -21.55
N LEU A 2 2.98 -10.91 -21.89
CA LEU A 2 2.67 -12.31 -22.19
C LEU A 2 3.52 -12.90 -23.33
N ALA A 3 3.68 -12.17 -24.44
CA ALA A 3 4.49 -12.60 -25.58
C ALA A 3 5.96 -12.86 -25.21
N ASN A 4 6.48 -12.11 -24.25
CA ASN A 4 7.86 -12.21 -23.78
C ASN A 4 8.01 -13.18 -22.59
N LYS A 5 6.91 -13.76 -22.12
CA LYS A 5 6.85 -14.63 -20.93
C LYS A 5 7.55 -14.00 -19.71
N TRP A 6 7.48 -12.69 -19.59
CA TRP A 6 8.01 -11.92 -18.48
C TRP A 6 7.29 -10.60 -18.31
N GLY A 7 7.00 -10.26 -17.09
CA GLY A 7 6.40 -8.96 -16.73
C GLY A 7 6.13 -8.86 -15.23
N ARG A 8 6.08 -7.62 -14.75
CA ARG A 8 5.79 -7.30 -13.36
C ARG A 8 4.74 -6.19 -13.30
N ILE A 9 3.61 -6.50 -12.71
CA ILE A 9 2.54 -5.55 -12.39
C ILE A 9 2.66 -5.25 -10.90
N ILE A 10 2.96 -4.01 -10.55
CA ILE A 10 3.12 -3.57 -9.16
C ILE A 10 2.13 -2.44 -8.91
N ASN A 11 1.07 -2.73 -8.18
CA ASN A 11 0.06 -1.76 -7.81
C ASN A 11 0.36 -1.15 -6.45
N VAL A 12 0.31 0.19 -6.36
CA VAL A 12 0.55 0.90 -5.10
C VAL A 12 -0.76 1.04 -4.34
N SER A 13 -0.90 0.28 -3.26
CA SER A 13 -2.03 0.35 -2.35
C SER A 13 -1.69 1.14 -1.08
N SER A 14 -2.31 0.79 0.02
CA SER A 14 -2.12 1.44 1.32
C SER A 14 -2.43 0.48 2.45
N ALA A 15 -1.77 0.67 3.58
CA ALA A 15 -2.11 0.03 4.85
C ALA A 15 -3.59 0.23 5.22
N ALA A 16 -4.19 1.35 4.84
CA ALA A 16 -5.61 1.64 5.04
C ALA A 16 -6.57 0.59 4.45
N SER A 17 -6.11 -0.22 3.48
CA SER A 17 -6.89 -1.31 2.90
C SER A 17 -6.90 -2.59 3.77
N LEU A 18 -6.03 -2.68 4.76
CA LEU A 18 -5.85 -3.87 5.60
C LEU A 18 -6.11 -3.60 7.09
N HIS A 19 -6.18 -2.33 7.49
CA HIS A 19 -6.44 -1.94 8.87
C HIS A 19 -7.93 -1.88 9.16
N GLN A 20 -8.28 -1.79 10.44
CA GLN A 20 -9.66 -1.62 10.88
C GLN A 20 -10.28 -0.39 10.21
N PRO A 21 -11.48 -0.51 9.59
CA PRO A 21 -12.18 0.62 9.05
C PRO A 21 -12.41 1.72 10.09
N GLY A 22 -12.17 2.96 9.69
CA GLY A 22 -12.38 4.13 10.51
C GLY A 22 -13.24 5.18 9.80
N PRO A 23 -13.67 6.23 10.52
CA PRO A 23 -14.43 7.31 9.92
C PRO A 23 -13.61 8.06 8.86
N ILE A 24 -14.29 8.79 7.99
CA ILE A 24 -13.76 9.67 6.93
C ILE A 24 -12.83 9.02 5.89
N ASN A 25 -12.67 7.68 5.92
CA ASN A 25 -11.76 6.93 5.04
C ASN A 25 -12.49 5.98 4.06
N SER A 26 -13.82 6.00 4.00
CA SER A 26 -14.59 5.01 3.25
C SER A 26 -14.24 4.97 1.75
N ALA A 27 -14.12 6.12 1.10
CA ALA A 27 -13.80 6.19 -0.32
C ALA A 27 -12.38 5.67 -0.62
N TYR A 28 -11.40 6.17 0.10
CA TYR A 28 -9.99 5.79 -0.08
C TYR A 28 -9.76 4.32 0.29
N GLY A 29 -10.19 3.91 1.49
CA GLY A 29 -10.04 2.53 1.96
C GLY A 29 -10.72 1.54 1.00
N THR A 30 -11.95 1.81 0.59
CA THR A 30 -12.68 0.96 -0.38
C THR A 30 -11.93 0.86 -1.72
N ALA A 31 -11.45 1.98 -2.26
CA ALA A 31 -10.69 1.97 -3.52
C ALA A 31 -9.42 1.12 -3.41
N LYS A 32 -8.70 1.20 -2.27
CA LYS A 32 -7.48 0.41 -2.06
C LYS A 32 -7.77 -1.07 -1.81
N VAL A 33 -8.87 -1.43 -1.14
CA VAL A 33 -9.35 -2.82 -1.04
C VAL A 33 -9.70 -3.38 -2.42
N ALA A 34 -10.41 -2.60 -3.24
CA ALA A 34 -10.75 -3.00 -4.61
C ALA A 34 -9.49 -3.25 -5.46
N LEU A 35 -8.47 -2.38 -5.33
CA LEU A 35 -7.18 -2.55 -6.01
C LEU A 35 -6.46 -3.82 -5.57
N ASN A 36 -6.48 -4.14 -4.26
CA ASN A 36 -5.91 -5.39 -3.75
C ASN A 36 -6.59 -6.60 -4.37
N GLN A 37 -7.93 -6.61 -4.41
CA GLN A 37 -8.69 -7.72 -4.97
C GLN A 37 -8.48 -7.85 -6.49
N LEU A 38 -8.46 -6.74 -7.23
CA LEU A 38 -8.11 -6.73 -8.66
C LEU A 38 -6.73 -7.36 -8.90
N THR A 39 -5.74 -7.00 -8.08
CA THR A 39 -4.38 -7.53 -8.22
C THR A 39 -4.34 -9.05 -7.98
N ARG A 40 -5.12 -9.57 -7.02
CA ARG A 40 -5.23 -11.01 -6.78
C ARG A 40 -5.85 -11.75 -7.97
N HIS A 41 -6.86 -11.16 -8.62
CA HIS A 41 -7.42 -11.73 -9.85
C HIS A 41 -6.38 -11.75 -10.97
N LEU A 42 -5.68 -10.62 -11.21
CA LEU A 42 -4.60 -10.56 -12.19
C LEU A 42 -3.51 -11.61 -11.93
N ALA A 43 -3.09 -11.76 -10.68
CA ALA A 43 -2.10 -12.76 -10.29
C ALA A 43 -2.56 -14.19 -10.61
N SER A 44 -3.84 -14.49 -10.37
CA SER A 44 -4.42 -15.79 -10.69
C SER A 44 -4.52 -16.04 -12.20
N GLU A 45 -4.99 -15.05 -12.96
CA GLU A 45 -5.13 -15.13 -14.43
C GLU A 45 -3.78 -15.25 -15.14
N LEU A 46 -2.72 -14.67 -14.56
CA LEU A 46 -1.37 -14.64 -15.12
C LEU A 46 -0.49 -15.80 -14.64
N ALA A 47 -1.00 -16.66 -13.76
CA ALA A 47 -0.23 -17.78 -13.23
C ALA A 47 0.37 -18.67 -14.33
N GLY A 48 1.66 -19.00 -14.22
CA GLY A 48 2.38 -19.82 -15.19
C GLY A 48 2.79 -19.10 -16.50
N THR A 49 2.48 -17.83 -16.66
CA THR A 49 2.82 -17.05 -17.86
C THR A 49 4.19 -16.37 -17.80
N GLY A 50 4.85 -16.36 -16.63
CA GLY A 50 6.05 -15.57 -16.36
C GLY A 50 5.75 -14.09 -16.03
N VAL A 51 4.48 -13.72 -15.94
CA VAL A 51 4.05 -12.38 -15.51
C VAL A 51 3.48 -12.48 -14.10
N THR A 52 3.92 -11.61 -13.19
CA THR A 52 3.41 -11.53 -11.83
C THR A 52 2.67 -10.22 -11.57
N ALA A 53 1.72 -10.24 -10.62
CA ALA A 53 1.00 -9.06 -10.18
C ALA A 53 0.99 -9.01 -8.65
N ASN A 54 1.52 -7.94 -8.08
CA ASN A 54 1.63 -7.74 -6.64
C ASN A 54 1.17 -6.34 -6.23
N VAL A 55 0.87 -6.20 -4.97
CA VAL A 55 0.53 -4.92 -4.34
C VAL A 55 1.66 -4.51 -3.41
N ILE A 56 1.99 -3.22 -3.37
CA ILE A 56 2.90 -2.68 -2.37
C ILE A 56 2.22 -1.65 -1.47
N HIS A 57 2.62 -1.60 -0.20
CA HIS A 57 2.47 -0.44 0.66
C HIS A 57 3.80 0.33 0.64
N PRO A 58 3.79 1.59 0.16
CA PRO A 58 5.04 2.35 -0.07
C PRO A 58 5.60 3.00 1.19
N GLY A 59 4.98 2.74 2.36
CA GLY A 59 5.31 3.41 3.62
C GLY A 59 4.52 4.69 3.85
N ASP A 60 4.70 5.23 5.03
CA ASP A 60 4.09 6.48 5.50
C ASP A 60 5.05 7.65 5.21
N VAL A 61 5.18 7.97 3.93
CA VAL A 61 6.11 8.98 3.43
C VAL A 61 5.51 10.38 3.57
N LYS A 62 6.32 11.34 4.01
CA LYS A 62 5.95 12.76 4.10
C LYS A 62 5.84 13.36 2.69
N THR A 63 4.65 13.25 2.10
CA THR A 63 4.32 13.67 0.74
C THR A 63 3.41 14.90 0.73
N GLU A 64 3.11 15.43 -0.45
CA GLU A 64 2.09 16.47 -0.65
C GLU A 64 0.73 16.02 -0.10
N MET A 65 0.32 14.76 -0.36
CA MET A 65 -0.92 14.20 0.19
C MET A 65 -0.92 14.18 1.72
N TRP A 66 0.21 13.88 2.36
CA TRP A 66 0.34 13.99 3.81
C TRP A 66 0.15 15.43 4.27
N GLY A 67 0.73 16.41 3.56
CA GLY A 67 0.55 17.83 3.83
C GLY A 67 -0.91 18.26 3.76
N ASP A 68 -1.63 17.86 2.72
CA ASP A 68 -3.07 18.12 2.55
C ASP A 68 -3.91 17.54 3.71
N ILE A 69 -3.55 16.37 4.21
CA ILE A 69 -4.24 15.75 5.36
C ILE A 69 -3.90 16.54 6.63
N LYS A 70 -2.63 16.91 6.85
CA LYS A 70 -2.18 17.70 7.99
C LYS A 70 -2.95 19.01 8.08
N ASP A 71 -3.12 19.72 6.96
CA ASP A 71 -3.80 21.01 6.92
C ASP A 71 -5.30 20.90 7.27
N LYS A 72 -5.92 19.74 7.00
CA LYS A 72 -7.36 19.53 7.19
C LYS A 72 -7.73 18.81 8.48
N VAL A 73 -6.80 18.07 9.07
CA VAL A 73 -7.12 17.18 10.20
C VAL A 73 -7.63 17.94 11.44
N GLU A 74 -7.15 19.16 11.66
CA GLU A 74 -7.60 20.01 12.75
C GLU A 74 -9.06 20.48 12.58
N GLU A 75 -9.51 20.68 11.33
CA GLU A 75 -10.89 21.09 11.01
C GLU A 75 -11.92 19.99 11.26
N VAL A 76 -11.48 18.72 11.20
CA VAL A 76 -12.35 17.55 11.34
C VAL A 76 -12.68 17.22 12.79
N GLY A 77 -11.88 17.69 13.74
CA GLY A 77 -12.08 17.49 15.17
C GLY A 77 -11.93 16.02 15.63
N GLU A 78 -12.68 15.61 16.65
CA GLU A 78 -12.52 14.29 17.28
C GLU A 78 -12.68 13.11 16.33
N ILE A 79 -13.52 13.22 15.29
CA ILE A 79 -13.71 12.15 14.31
C ILE A 79 -12.43 11.86 13.51
N GLY A 80 -11.52 12.84 13.41
CA GLY A 80 -10.23 12.75 12.73
C GLY A 80 -9.06 12.30 13.62
N ILE A 81 -9.28 11.93 14.87
CA ILE A 81 -8.21 11.68 15.85
C ILE A 81 -7.15 10.66 15.37
N ASN A 82 -7.56 9.62 14.67
CA ASN A 82 -6.63 8.61 14.15
C ASN A 82 -5.70 9.20 13.06
N TYR A 83 -6.23 10.10 12.24
CA TYR A 83 -5.43 10.81 11.25
C TYR A 83 -4.50 11.82 11.90
N LYS A 84 -4.98 12.52 12.94
CA LYS A 84 -4.13 13.43 13.69
C LYS A 84 -2.95 12.69 14.32
N ASN A 85 -3.18 11.57 14.96
CA ASN A 85 -2.14 10.75 15.56
C ASN A 85 -1.12 10.28 14.51
N TRP A 86 -1.59 9.89 13.33
CA TRP A 86 -0.71 9.52 12.22
C TRP A 86 0.09 10.72 11.68
N VAL A 87 -0.54 11.88 11.52
CA VAL A 87 0.13 13.13 11.10
C VAL A 87 1.21 13.52 12.10
N ASP A 88 0.89 13.50 13.38
CA ASP A 88 1.82 13.84 14.48
C ASP A 88 3.01 12.87 14.48
N TRP A 89 2.75 11.57 14.32
CA TRP A 89 3.81 10.55 14.23
C TRP A 89 4.74 10.79 13.02
N VAL A 90 4.19 11.08 11.84
CA VAL A 90 5.01 11.40 10.65
C VAL A 90 5.79 12.69 10.84
N GLU A 91 5.21 13.69 11.52
CA GLU A 91 5.90 14.95 11.81
C GLU A 91 7.09 14.75 12.75
N GLU A 92 6.91 13.95 13.80
CA GLU A 92 7.93 13.69 14.83
C GLU A 92 9.06 12.80 14.32
N THR A 93 8.73 11.79 13.51
CA THR A 93 9.71 10.77 13.05
C THR A 93 10.32 11.08 11.70
N GLY A 94 9.70 11.98 10.93
CA GLY A 94 10.02 12.22 9.51
C GLY A 94 9.34 11.25 8.56
N GLY A 95 8.58 10.27 9.09
CA GLY A 95 7.96 9.20 8.32
C GLY A 95 8.96 8.20 7.74
N ASP A 96 8.51 7.42 6.77
CA ASP A 96 9.37 6.45 6.08
C ASP A 96 10.22 7.11 4.98
N ASP A 97 11.45 6.62 4.84
CA ASP A 97 12.30 6.99 3.71
C ASP A 97 11.69 6.45 2.40
N PRO A 98 11.39 7.31 1.41
CA PRO A 98 10.85 6.86 0.12
C PRO A 98 11.76 5.89 -0.63
N GLN A 99 13.06 5.86 -0.31
CA GLN A 99 13.99 4.89 -0.89
C GLN A 99 13.59 3.45 -0.58
N LYS A 100 12.98 3.17 0.57
CA LYS A 100 12.48 1.84 0.91
C LYS A 100 11.45 1.32 -0.11
N ALA A 101 10.54 2.17 -0.59
CA ALA A 101 9.58 1.80 -1.63
C ALA A 101 10.27 1.53 -2.97
N VAL A 102 11.28 2.32 -3.32
CA VAL A 102 12.11 2.11 -4.51
C VAL A 102 12.83 0.77 -4.43
N ASP A 103 13.46 0.47 -3.30
CA ASP A 103 14.19 -0.79 -3.08
C ASP A 103 13.25 -2.00 -3.15
N LEU A 104 12.03 -1.89 -2.60
CA LEU A 104 11.01 -2.92 -2.72
C LEU A 104 10.61 -3.17 -4.18
N VAL A 105 10.41 -2.11 -4.97
CA VAL A 105 10.13 -2.24 -6.41
C VAL A 105 11.28 -2.93 -7.13
N PHE A 106 12.54 -2.53 -6.88
CA PHE A 106 13.70 -3.19 -7.48
C PHE A 106 13.80 -4.67 -7.09
N LYS A 107 13.49 -5.01 -5.84
CA LYS A 107 13.43 -6.40 -5.39
C LYS A 107 12.35 -7.17 -6.15
N LEU A 108 11.15 -6.62 -6.31
CA LEU A 108 10.04 -7.30 -7.00
C LEU A 108 10.27 -7.48 -8.51
N ILE A 109 11.10 -6.66 -9.14
CA ILE A 109 11.46 -6.82 -10.55
C ILE A 109 12.71 -7.71 -10.77
N SER A 110 13.38 -8.10 -9.69
CA SER A 110 14.55 -8.97 -9.76
C SER A 110 14.15 -10.45 -9.95
N PRO A 111 15.05 -11.29 -10.48
CA PRO A 111 14.81 -12.74 -10.60
C PRO A 111 14.52 -13.44 -9.27
N GLU A 112 14.99 -12.89 -8.16
CA GLU A 112 14.75 -13.43 -6.80
C GLU A 112 13.27 -13.44 -6.41
N SER A 113 12.45 -12.64 -7.10
CA SER A 113 11.01 -12.49 -6.86
C SER A 113 10.15 -13.10 -7.97
N ASP A 114 10.68 -13.99 -8.80
CA ASP A 114 9.93 -14.62 -9.89
C ASP A 114 8.71 -15.41 -9.40
N ASP A 115 8.79 -15.96 -8.19
CA ASP A 115 7.71 -16.71 -7.55
C ASP A 115 6.76 -15.84 -6.70
N VAL A 116 7.06 -14.55 -6.53
CA VAL A 116 6.21 -13.62 -5.75
C VAL A 116 5.07 -13.15 -6.62
N ASN A 117 3.87 -13.67 -6.36
CA ASN A 117 2.69 -13.37 -7.17
C ASN A 117 1.41 -13.37 -6.33
N GLY A 118 0.62 -12.31 -6.41
CA GLY A 118 -0.62 -12.12 -5.65
C GLY A 118 -0.43 -11.65 -4.21
N GLU A 119 0.76 -11.16 -3.88
CA GLU A 119 1.15 -10.77 -2.53
C GLU A 119 0.91 -9.27 -2.26
N PHE A 120 0.66 -8.97 -0.98
CA PHE A 120 0.70 -7.61 -0.45
C PHE A 120 2.05 -7.39 0.25
N CYS A 121 2.93 -6.62 -0.39
CA CYS A 121 4.30 -6.45 0.05
C CYS A 121 4.47 -5.14 0.83
N TRP A 122 5.10 -5.23 1.98
CA TRP A 122 5.40 -4.10 2.85
C TRP A 122 6.87 -3.68 2.68
N ILE A 123 7.13 -2.37 2.84
CA ILE A 123 8.51 -1.87 2.89
C ILE A 123 9.24 -2.33 4.17
N ASP A 124 8.46 -2.44 5.27
CA ASP A 124 8.88 -2.91 6.59
C ASP A 124 7.71 -3.65 7.26
N ASN A 125 7.85 -3.96 8.53
CA ASN A 125 6.75 -4.48 9.33
C ASN A 125 5.64 -3.42 9.47
N PRO A 126 4.37 -3.79 9.32
CA PRO A 126 3.27 -2.85 9.45
C PRO A 126 3.18 -2.32 10.89
N LEU A 127 2.83 -1.04 11.03
CA LEU A 127 2.59 -0.41 12.35
C LEU A 127 1.42 -1.07 13.10
N GLN A 128 0.43 -1.55 12.35
CA GLN A 128 -0.71 -2.28 12.88
C GLN A 128 -0.85 -3.60 12.11
N ALA A 129 -1.17 -4.66 12.84
CA ALA A 129 -1.45 -5.94 12.18
C ALA A 129 -2.64 -5.81 11.23
N PRO A 130 -2.59 -6.43 10.03
CA PRO A 130 -3.72 -6.46 9.12
C PRO A 130 -4.97 -7.04 9.80
N THR A 131 -6.13 -6.40 9.61
CA THR A 131 -7.40 -6.89 10.11
C THR A 131 -7.97 -7.93 9.16
N LYS A 132 -8.47 -9.03 9.69
CA LYS A 132 -9.21 -10.02 8.89
C LYS A 132 -10.46 -9.36 8.33
N SER A 133 -10.67 -9.50 7.03
CA SER A 133 -11.80 -8.87 6.36
C SER A 133 -13.15 -9.52 6.69
N TRP A 134 -13.16 -10.80 7.03
CA TRP A 134 -14.36 -11.57 7.49
C TRP A 134 -13.94 -12.87 8.15
#